data_dbfb96111e258253846e3aa532dee35f
#
_entry.id   dbfb96111e258253846e3aa532dee35f
#
_cell.length_a   1.000
_cell.length_b   1.000
_cell.length_c   1.000
_cell.angle_alpha   90.00
_cell.angle_beta   90.00
_cell.angle_gamma   90.00
#
_symmetry.space_group_name_H-M   'P 1'
#
loop_
_entity.id
_entity.type
_entity.pdbx_description
1 polymer ?
#
loop_
_entity_poly.entity_id
_entity_poly.type
_entity_poly.pdbx_seq_one_letter_code
_entity_poly.pdbx_strand_id
1 'polypeptide(L)'
;KNKIKKLENEKYNNKKKNKKKKINELKKIFLKRKKEIPVYTDKKTKKYLSDSFSYCFKGSKEYPPLLKLFNIKKKFKLGKSIDIESIKVRHGSINSLSYIINKKIAYLPDANEIYKKDYKKFFKLDYIVIDCLRYKAHPSHFNLDEVLKMNIDLKPKKLILTNLHSDLDYDKLINILPKNTKPAYDGLTLNF
;
A
#
# COMPACT_ATOMS: atom_id res chain seq x y z
N LYS A 1 6.46 9.81 -38.13
CA LYS A 1 7.42 10.41 -37.17
C LYS A 1 6.79 11.53 -36.32
N ASN A 2 5.99 12.45 -36.89
CA ASN A 2 5.40 13.59 -36.15
C ASN A 2 4.33 13.18 -35.09
N LYS A 3 3.55 12.12 -35.35
CA LYS A 3 2.49 11.65 -34.44
C LYS A 3 3.05 10.99 -33.19
N ILE A 4 4.19 10.27 -33.29
CA ILE A 4 4.88 9.64 -32.15
C ILE A 4 5.51 10.71 -31.25
N LYS A 5 6.22 11.69 -31.84
CA LYS A 5 6.76 12.84 -31.06
C LYS A 5 5.69 13.63 -30.33
N LYS A 6 4.51 13.81 -30.93
CA LYS A 6 3.38 14.49 -30.28
C LYS A 6 2.87 13.72 -29.07
N LEU A 7 2.70 12.40 -29.18
CA LEU A 7 2.29 11.52 -28.08
C LEU A 7 3.32 11.44 -26.94
N GLU A 8 4.60 11.41 -27.28
CA GLU A 8 5.69 11.45 -26.29
C GLU A 8 5.73 12.79 -25.54
N ASN A 9 5.55 13.90 -26.24
CA ASN A 9 5.44 15.23 -25.63
C ASN A 9 4.20 15.39 -24.74
N GLU A 10 3.05 14.85 -25.14
CA GLU A 10 1.84 14.83 -24.33
C GLU A 10 2.02 13.99 -23.05
N LYS A 11 2.63 12.79 -23.16
CA LYS A 11 2.98 11.95 -22.00
C LYS A 11 3.97 12.66 -21.06
N TYR A 12 4.98 13.32 -21.60
CA TYR A 12 5.95 14.08 -20.82
C TYR A 12 5.29 15.25 -20.07
N ASN A 13 4.46 16.04 -20.75
CA ASN A 13 3.73 17.16 -20.17
C ASN A 13 2.74 16.72 -19.09
N ASN A 14 2.03 15.61 -19.31
CA ASN A 14 1.13 15.03 -18.30
C ASN A 14 1.89 14.53 -17.07
N LYS A 15 3.04 13.88 -17.23
CA LYS A 15 3.92 13.49 -16.11
C LYS A 15 4.42 14.71 -15.33
N LYS A 16 4.81 15.79 -16.02
CA LYS A 16 5.27 17.04 -15.40
C LYS A 16 4.15 17.74 -14.62
N LYS A 17 2.94 17.79 -15.18
CA LYS A 17 1.72 18.36 -14.55
C LYS A 17 1.33 17.58 -13.29
N ASN A 18 1.35 16.25 -13.34
CA ASN A 18 1.06 15.39 -12.19
C ASN A 18 2.12 15.51 -11.08
N LYS A 19 3.41 15.61 -11.42
CA LYS A 19 4.46 15.89 -10.44
C LYS A 19 4.22 17.22 -9.72
N LYS A 20 3.88 18.28 -10.46
CA LYS A 20 3.62 19.62 -9.90
C LYS A 20 2.42 19.61 -8.94
N LYS A 21 1.33 18.89 -9.28
CA LYS A 21 0.16 18.73 -8.42
C LYS A 21 0.51 18.06 -7.10
N LYS A 22 1.20 16.91 -7.13
CA LYS A 22 1.64 16.18 -5.93
C LYS A 22 2.56 17.01 -5.02
N ILE A 23 3.49 17.78 -5.60
CA ILE A 23 4.35 18.69 -4.82
C ILE A 23 3.52 19.75 -4.09
N ASN A 24 2.52 20.32 -4.74
CA ASN A 24 1.66 21.34 -4.13
C ASN A 24 0.87 20.80 -2.93
N GLU A 25 0.41 19.56 -3.00
CA GLU A 25 -0.26 18.89 -1.87
C GLU A 25 0.72 18.68 -0.70
N LEU A 26 1.93 18.19 -0.97
CA LEU A 26 2.97 18.05 0.06
C LEU A 26 3.38 19.40 0.67
N LYS A 27 3.47 20.46 -0.13
CA LYS A 27 3.74 21.83 0.37
C LYS A 27 2.66 22.29 1.35
N LYS A 28 1.37 22.06 1.06
CA LYS A 28 0.27 22.42 1.97
C LYS A 28 0.41 21.72 3.33
N ILE A 29 0.75 20.43 3.31
CA ILE A 29 0.96 19.67 4.54
C ILE A 29 2.20 20.19 5.30
N PHE A 30 3.31 20.45 4.58
CA PHE A 30 4.52 20.99 5.17
C PHE A 30 4.25 22.35 5.85
N LEU A 31 3.53 23.27 5.18
CA LEU A 31 3.21 24.59 5.73
C LEU A 31 2.38 24.50 7.01
N LYS A 32 1.41 23.57 7.09
CA LYS A 32 0.63 23.33 8.31
C LYS A 32 1.49 22.74 9.43
N ARG A 33 2.43 21.85 9.11
CA ARG A 33 3.28 21.16 10.09
C ARG A 33 4.50 21.97 10.52
N LYS A 34 4.95 22.91 9.69
CA LYS A 34 6.21 23.68 9.83
C LYS A 34 7.45 22.78 10.00
N LYS A 35 7.38 21.54 9.49
CA LYS A 35 8.47 20.55 9.53
C LYS A 35 8.30 19.50 8.45
N GLU A 36 9.42 18.88 8.04
CA GLU A 36 9.43 17.80 7.05
C GLU A 36 8.50 16.65 7.44
N ILE A 37 7.88 16.03 6.42
CA ILE A 37 7.02 14.87 6.61
C ILE A 37 7.92 13.63 6.64
N PRO A 38 7.93 12.84 7.73
CA PRO A 38 8.73 11.63 7.81
C PRO A 38 8.17 10.55 6.89
N VAL A 39 9.04 9.93 6.08
CA VAL A 39 8.73 8.80 5.20
C VAL A 39 9.59 7.61 5.60
N TYR A 40 8.95 6.55 6.07
CA TYR A 40 9.61 5.32 6.51
C TYR A 40 9.55 4.27 5.41
N THR A 41 10.69 3.70 5.05
CA THR A 41 10.77 2.77 3.93
C THR A 41 11.96 1.81 4.07
N ASP A 42 11.95 0.69 3.34
CA ASP A 42 13.11 -0.18 3.23
C ASP A 42 14.25 0.47 2.42
N LYS A 43 15.43 -0.14 2.47
CA LYS A 43 16.64 0.41 1.83
C LYS A 43 16.51 0.57 0.30
N LYS A 44 15.84 -0.38 -0.39
CA LYS A 44 15.70 -0.33 -1.86
C LYS A 44 14.76 0.80 -2.27
N THR A 45 13.59 0.87 -1.62
CA THR A 45 12.61 1.93 -1.84
C THR A 45 13.18 3.30 -1.47
N LYS A 46 13.99 3.39 -0.38
CA LYS A 46 14.68 4.62 -0.01
C LYS A 46 15.58 5.14 -1.13
N LYS A 47 16.40 4.24 -1.70
CA LYS A 47 17.27 4.61 -2.83
C LYS A 47 16.44 5.06 -4.03
N TYR A 48 15.44 4.31 -4.42
CA TYR A 48 14.56 4.65 -5.54
C TYR A 48 13.89 6.01 -5.36
N LEU A 49 13.32 6.28 -4.18
CA LEU A 49 12.69 7.57 -3.87
C LEU A 49 13.69 8.73 -3.90
N SER A 50 14.88 8.53 -3.33
CA SER A 50 15.93 9.56 -3.34
C SER A 50 16.38 9.92 -4.75
N ASP A 51 16.47 8.92 -5.64
CA ASP A 51 16.90 9.13 -7.02
C ASP A 51 15.78 9.74 -7.88
N SER A 52 14.56 9.20 -7.77
CA SER A 52 13.41 9.58 -8.62
C SER A 52 12.71 10.87 -8.18
N PHE A 53 12.76 11.19 -6.88
CA PHE A 53 12.04 12.31 -6.26
C PHE A 53 12.97 13.20 -5.42
N SER A 54 14.24 13.32 -5.82
CA SER A 54 15.27 14.07 -5.10
C SER A 54 14.82 15.48 -4.68
N TYR A 55 14.03 16.15 -5.52
CA TYR A 55 13.48 17.47 -5.26
C TYR A 55 12.56 17.56 -4.03
N CYS A 56 11.92 16.46 -3.61
CA CYS A 56 11.13 16.44 -2.39
C CYS A 56 11.99 16.34 -1.12
N PHE A 57 13.21 15.79 -1.24
CA PHE A 57 14.12 15.52 -0.13
C PHE A 57 15.24 16.52 0.01
N LYS A 58 15.67 17.13 -1.11
CA LYS A 58 16.73 18.15 -1.12
C LYS A 58 16.18 19.58 -1.15
N GLY A 59 14.90 19.74 -1.49
CA GLY A 59 14.30 21.04 -1.74
C GLY A 59 14.75 21.64 -3.08
N SER A 60 14.45 22.90 -3.27
CA SER A 60 14.85 23.73 -4.41
C SER A 60 15.06 25.19 -3.97
N LYS A 61 15.40 26.08 -4.90
CA LYS A 61 15.43 27.53 -4.62
C LYS A 61 14.08 28.10 -4.19
N GLU A 62 12.99 27.45 -4.61
CA GLU A 62 11.61 27.92 -4.36
C GLU A 62 11.00 27.40 -3.05
N TYR A 63 11.53 26.29 -2.49
CA TYR A 63 11.01 25.67 -1.27
C TYR A 63 12.03 24.76 -0.60
N PRO A 64 11.94 24.61 0.75
CA PRO A 64 12.80 23.72 1.51
C PRO A 64 12.46 22.24 1.26
N PRO A 65 13.26 21.29 1.78
CA PRO A 65 12.90 19.88 1.78
C PRO A 65 11.51 19.65 2.41
N LEU A 66 10.66 18.90 1.72
CA LEU A 66 9.29 18.61 2.17
C LEU A 66 9.19 17.29 2.93
N LEU A 67 10.05 16.33 2.56
CA LEU A 67 10.05 14.97 3.06
C LEU A 67 11.41 14.61 3.66
N LYS A 68 11.40 13.74 4.68
CA LYS A 68 12.61 13.17 5.28
C LYS A 68 12.53 11.66 5.31
N LEU A 69 13.51 10.97 4.71
CA LEU A 69 13.56 9.53 4.57
C LEU A 69 14.22 8.85 5.78
N PHE A 70 13.51 7.89 6.35
CA PHE A 70 14.00 7.02 7.41
C PHE A 70 13.93 5.55 7.01
N ASN A 71 14.83 4.73 7.53
CA ASN A 71 14.70 3.29 7.40
C ASN A 71 13.58 2.81 8.34
N ILE A 72 12.64 2.02 7.78
CA ILE A 72 11.60 1.41 8.59
C ILE A 72 12.22 0.33 9.50
N LYS A 73 11.81 0.33 10.78
CA LYS A 73 12.17 -0.73 11.72
C LYS A 73 11.21 -1.90 11.57
N LYS A 74 11.66 -3.11 11.91
CA LYS A 74 10.79 -4.30 11.93
C LYS A 74 9.63 -4.14 12.90
N LYS A 75 9.87 -3.53 14.06
CA LYS A 75 8.85 -3.18 15.06
C LYS A 75 9.01 -1.74 15.47
N PHE A 76 7.91 -1.00 15.54
CA PHE A 76 7.91 0.40 15.96
C PHE A 76 6.53 0.82 16.49
N LYS A 77 6.48 1.96 17.13
CA LYS A 77 5.21 2.57 17.62
C LYS A 77 4.87 3.81 16.80
N LEU A 78 3.59 3.96 16.50
CA LEU A 78 3.01 5.22 16.03
C LEU A 78 2.25 5.86 17.21
N GLY A 79 2.69 7.05 17.61
CA GLY A 79 2.17 7.68 18.82
C GLY A 79 2.47 6.84 20.08
N LYS A 80 1.53 6.87 21.04
CA LYS A 80 1.70 6.16 22.33
C LYS A 80 1.11 4.74 22.32
N SER A 81 0.12 4.45 21.48
CA SER A 81 -0.76 3.27 21.59
C SER A 81 -0.76 2.33 20.39
N ILE A 82 -0.13 2.67 19.25
CA ILE A 82 -0.20 1.84 18.04
C ILE A 82 1.14 1.13 17.85
N ASP A 83 1.16 -0.17 18.15
CA ASP A 83 2.29 -1.06 17.87
C ASP A 83 2.20 -1.58 16.43
N ILE A 84 3.29 -1.47 15.68
CA ILE A 84 3.35 -1.94 14.29
C ILE A 84 4.53 -2.90 14.13
N GLU A 85 4.27 -4.05 13.52
CA GLU A 85 5.28 -4.96 13.00
C GLU A 85 5.23 -4.96 11.47
N SER A 86 6.33 -4.57 10.81
CA SER A 86 6.48 -4.65 9.36
C SER A 86 6.90 -6.05 8.94
N ILE A 87 6.18 -6.65 8.00
CA ILE A 87 6.42 -7.99 7.47
C ILE A 87 6.74 -7.87 5.99
N LYS A 88 7.83 -8.50 5.55
CA LYS A 88 8.12 -8.63 4.12
C LYS A 88 7.23 -9.70 3.52
N VAL A 89 6.61 -9.37 2.39
CA VAL A 89 5.82 -10.28 1.57
C VAL A 89 6.30 -10.22 0.13
N ARG A 90 6.01 -11.24 -0.67
CA ARG A 90 6.33 -11.23 -2.09
C ARG A 90 5.32 -10.38 -2.86
N HIS A 91 5.80 -9.65 -3.84
CA HIS A 91 4.99 -8.92 -4.81
C HIS A 91 5.65 -9.09 -6.20
N GLY A 92 5.33 -10.18 -6.86
CA GLY A 92 5.99 -10.57 -8.11
C GLY A 92 7.48 -10.85 -7.93
N SER A 93 8.31 -10.13 -8.65
CA SER A 93 9.78 -10.24 -8.59
C SER A 93 10.43 -9.43 -7.45
N ILE A 94 9.65 -8.65 -6.70
CA ILE A 94 10.14 -7.81 -5.61
C ILE A 94 9.47 -8.16 -4.28
N ASN A 95 9.94 -7.56 -3.20
CA ASN A 95 9.25 -7.58 -1.92
C ASN A 95 8.49 -6.28 -1.71
N SER A 96 7.32 -6.37 -1.12
CA SER A 96 6.58 -5.27 -0.51
C SER A 96 6.57 -5.39 1.02
N LEU A 97 5.98 -4.41 1.69
CA LEU A 97 5.78 -4.42 3.13
C LEU A 97 4.30 -4.53 3.46
N SER A 98 4.00 -5.49 4.30
CA SER A 98 2.73 -5.62 5.01
C SER A 98 2.92 -5.26 6.48
N TYR A 99 1.84 -4.99 7.18
CA TYR A 99 1.88 -4.51 8.55
C TYR A 99 0.94 -5.29 9.45
N ILE A 100 1.41 -5.66 10.63
CA ILE A 100 0.55 -6.15 11.72
C ILE A 100 0.45 -5.03 12.77
N ILE A 101 -0.78 -4.61 13.06
CA ILE A 101 -1.11 -3.49 13.93
C ILE A 101 -1.72 -4.04 15.21
N ASN A 102 -1.14 -3.69 16.37
CA ASN A 102 -1.58 -4.09 17.72
C ASN A 102 -1.79 -5.61 17.88
N LYS A 103 -1.13 -6.44 17.06
CA LYS A 103 -1.35 -7.90 16.98
C LYS A 103 -2.80 -8.31 16.70
N LYS A 104 -3.62 -7.42 16.18
CA LYS A 104 -5.04 -7.62 15.89
C LYS A 104 -5.38 -7.49 14.43
N ILE A 105 -4.71 -6.59 13.71
CA ILE A 105 -5.01 -6.28 12.32
C ILE A 105 -3.79 -6.55 11.46
N ALA A 106 -3.96 -7.23 10.33
CA ALA A 106 -2.99 -7.26 9.25
C ALA A 106 -3.45 -6.38 8.08
N TYR A 107 -2.51 -5.66 7.47
CA TYR A 107 -2.70 -4.88 6.25
C TYR A 107 -1.69 -5.31 5.20
N LEU A 108 -2.18 -5.94 4.13
CA LEU A 108 -1.40 -6.50 3.02
C LEU A 108 -1.84 -5.84 1.70
N PRO A 109 -1.37 -4.64 1.38
CA PRO A 109 -1.88 -3.87 0.23
C PRO A 109 -1.41 -4.40 -1.14
N ASP A 110 -0.21 -4.97 -1.20
CA ASP A 110 0.44 -5.42 -2.44
C ASP A 110 1.20 -6.72 -2.16
N ALA A 111 0.59 -7.85 -2.46
CA ALA A 111 1.21 -9.16 -2.23
C ALA A 111 0.62 -10.26 -3.12
N ASN A 112 1.43 -11.26 -3.43
CA ASN A 112 0.99 -12.52 -4.00
C ASN A 112 1.51 -13.75 -3.21
N GLU A 113 2.28 -13.53 -2.14
CA GLU A 113 2.72 -14.61 -1.25
C GLU A 113 3.13 -14.06 0.13
N ILE A 114 2.69 -14.73 1.19
CA ILE A 114 3.23 -14.55 2.55
C ILE A 114 4.29 -15.65 2.77
N TYR A 115 5.50 -15.24 3.12
CA TYR A 115 6.57 -16.23 3.38
C TYR A 115 6.24 -17.17 4.54
N LYS A 116 6.52 -18.45 4.39
CA LYS A 116 6.21 -19.53 5.38
C LYS A 116 6.62 -19.16 6.81
N LYS A 117 7.81 -18.54 6.99
CA LYS A 117 8.33 -18.13 8.31
C LYS A 117 7.48 -17.09 9.04
N ASP A 118 6.71 -16.28 8.30
CA ASP A 118 5.89 -15.22 8.86
C ASP A 118 4.39 -15.55 8.82
N TYR A 119 3.98 -16.63 8.14
CA TYR A 119 2.59 -17.01 7.90
C TYR A 119 1.75 -17.14 9.19
N LYS A 120 2.33 -17.75 10.22
CA LYS A 120 1.67 -17.93 11.53
C LYS A 120 1.31 -16.61 12.23
N LYS A 121 1.96 -15.50 11.88
CA LYS A 121 1.66 -14.18 12.47
C LYS A 121 0.32 -13.63 12.06
N PHE A 122 -0.25 -14.14 10.98
CA PHE A 122 -1.54 -13.73 10.44
C PHE A 122 -2.71 -14.60 10.97
N PHE A 123 -2.41 -15.60 11.79
CA PHE A 123 -3.40 -16.56 12.28
C PHE A 123 -4.30 -15.95 13.34
N LYS A 124 -5.64 -16.14 13.19
CA LYS A 124 -6.68 -15.72 14.13
C LYS A 124 -6.65 -14.22 14.50
N LEU A 125 -6.26 -13.36 13.58
CA LEU A 125 -6.35 -11.92 13.79
C LEU A 125 -7.83 -11.47 13.79
N ASP A 126 -8.10 -10.30 14.39
CA ASP A 126 -9.42 -9.70 14.33
C ASP A 126 -9.78 -9.29 12.89
N TYR A 127 -8.82 -8.66 12.19
CA TYR A 127 -8.99 -8.25 10.81
C TYR A 127 -7.77 -8.61 9.96
N ILE A 128 -8.01 -9.06 8.74
CA ILE A 128 -7.03 -9.09 7.67
C ILE A 128 -7.56 -8.22 6.52
N VAL A 129 -6.89 -7.11 6.22
CA VAL A 129 -7.13 -6.30 5.03
C VAL A 129 -6.10 -6.73 3.99
N ILE A 130 -6.55 -7.34 2.89
CA ILE A 130 -5.68 -8.04 1.96
C ILE A 130 -5.94 -7.62 0.51
N ASP A 131 -4.84 -7.53 -0.23
CA ASP A 131 -4.84 -7.40 -1.69
C ASP A 131 -5.62 -8.54 -2.35
N CYS A 132 -6.58 -8.19 -3.18
CA CYS A 132 -7.39 -9.13 -3.96
C CYS A 132 -7.71 -8.50 -5.31
N LEU A 133 -6.78 -8.64 -6.26
CA LEU A 133 -6.83 -7.82 -7.47
C LEU A 133 -7.98 -8.23 -8.41
N ARG A 134 -8.17 -9.54 -8.68
CA ARG A 134 -9.11 -10.04 -9.69
C ARG A 134 -9.44 -11.52 -9.51
N TYR A 135 -10.37 -12.06 -10.33
CA TYR A 135 -10.67 -13.50 -10.35
C TYR A 135 -9.49 -14.34 -10.85
N LYS A 136 -8.87 -13.94 -11.96
CA LYS A 136 -7.78 -14.70 -12.59
C LYS A 136 -6.46 -14.49 -11.85
N ALA A 137 -5.59 -15.49 -11.87
CA ALA A 137 -4.25 -15.40 -11.30
C ALA A 137 -3.46 -14.20 -11.84
N HIS A 138 -2.64 -13.59 -10.99
CA HIS A 138 -1.79 -12.46 -11.31
C HIS A 138 -0.37 -12.69 -10.79
N PRO A 139 0.68 -12.32 -11.54
CA PRO A 139 2.06 -12.61 -11.14
C PRO A 139 2.54 -11.88 -9.87
N SER A 140 1.86 -10.81 -9.45
CA SER A 140 2.29 -9.99 -8.30
C SER A 140 1.20 -9.70 -7.26
N HIS A 141 -0.05 -10.07 -7.52
CA HIS A 141 -1.18 -9.85 -6.61
C HIS A 141 -1.94 -11.14 -6.36
N PHE A 142 -2.58 -11.26 -5.21
CA PHE A 142 -3.51 -12.33 -4.94
C PHE A 142 -4.76 -12.22 -5.82
N ASN A 143 -5.30 -13.38 -6.21
CA ASN A 143 -6.63 -13.49 -6.80
C ASN A 143 -7.66 -13.88 -5.72
N LEU A 144 -8.95 -13.90 -6.08
CA LEU A 144 -10.03 -14.17 -5.14
C LEU A 144 -9.93 -15.57 -4.52
N ASP A 145 -9.64 -16.60 -5.33
CA ASP A 145 -9.57 -18.00 -4.85
C ASP A 145 -8.43 -18.20 -3.83
N GLU A 146 -7.26 -17.59 -4.09
CA GLU A 146 -6.12 -17.61 -3.18
C GLU A 146 -6.45 -16.94 -1.85
N VAL A 147 -7.13 -15.80 -1.89
CA VAL A 147 -7.53 -15.06 -0.69
C VAL A 147 -8.60 -15.83 0.11
N LEU A 148 -9.58 -16.46 -0.55
CA LEU A 148 -10.58 -17.27 0.12
C LEU A 148 -9.98 -18.53 0.75
N LYS A 149 -9.00 -19.17 0.12
CA LYS A 149 -8.22 -20.26 0.71
C LYS A 149 -7.47 -19.78 1.95
N MET A 150 -6.83 -18.61 1.89
CA MET A 150 -6.17 -18.02 3.05
C MET A 150 -7.15 -17.68 4.19
N ASN A 151 -8.39 -17.29 3.88
CA ASN A 151 -9.43 -17.07 4.89
C ASN A 151 -9.71 -18.35 5.70
N ILE A 152 -9.79 -19.50 5.02
CA ILE A 152 -9.98 -20.81 5.66
C ILE A 152 -8.79 -21.17 6.54
N ASP A 153 -7.57 -20.98 6.02
CA ASP A 153 -6.33 -21.35 6.69
C ASP A 153 -6.04 -20.45 7.90
N LEU A 154 -6.10 -19.14 7.72
CA LEU A 154 -5.71 -18.13 8.72
C LEU A 154 -6.79 -17.82 9.74
N LYS A 155 -8.05 -18.09 9.43
CA LYS A 155 -9.24 -17.95 10.32
C LYS A 155 -9.34 -16.56 10.98
N PRO A 156 -9.28 -15.46 10.23
CA PRO A 156 -9.50 -14.13 10.80
C PRO A 156 -10.97 -13.99 11.23
N LYS A 157 -11.27 -13.12 12.21
CA LYS A 157 -12.67 -12.78 12.53
C LYS A 157 -13.34 -12.08 11.35
N LYS A 158 -12.62 -11.19 10.66
CA LYS A 158 -13.07 -10.48 9.45
C LYS A 158 -11.94 -10.40 8.42
N LEU A 159 -12.28 -10.68 7.17
CA LEU A 159 -11.42 -10.52 6.00
C LEU A 159 -11.96 -9.40 5.14
N ILE A 160 -11.12 -8.43 4.81
CA ILE A 160 -11.48 -7.27 3.98
C ILE A 160 -10.65 -7.29 2.71
N LEU A 161 -11.31 -7.39 1.57
CA LEU A 161 -10.68 -7.40 0.25
C LEU A 161 -10.42 -5.98 -0.21
N THR A 162 -9.19 -5.66 -0.59
CA THR A 162 -8.81 -4.33 -1.11
C THR A 162 -8.09 -4.45 -2.45
N ASN A 163 -7.80 -3.31 -3.09
CA ASN A 163 -7.14 -3.24 -4.39
C ASN A 163 -7.92 -3.94 -5.52
N LEU A 164 -9.25 -3.88 -5.44
CA LEU A 164 -10.15 -4.56 -6.36
C LEU A 164 -10.07 -3.96 -7.76
N HIS A 165 -9.86 -4.80 -8.76
CA HIS A 165 -9.98 -4.43 -10.17
C HIS A 165 -11.45 -4.38 -10.60
N SER A 166 -11.74 -3.68 -11.69
CA SER A 166 -13.11 -3.47 -12.20
C SER A 166 -13.88 -4.74 -12.58
N ASP A 167 -13.20 -5.89 -12.77
CA ASP A 167 -13.86 -7.18 -12.98
C ASP A 167 -14.44 -7.79 -11.69
N LEU A 168 -13.98 -7.36 -10.52
CA LEU A 168 -14.51 -7.71 -9.21
C LEU A 168 -15.62 -6.71 -8.83
N ASP A 169 -16.80 -6.89 -9.43
CA ASP A 169 -17.97 -6.08 -9.15
C ASP A 169 -18.37 -6.19 -7.67
N TYR A 170 -18.57 -5.04 -7.01
CA TYR A 170 -18.81 -4.96 -5.56
C TYR A 170 -20.10 -5.69 -5.14
N ASP A 171 -21.19 -5.45 -5.85
CA ASP A 171 -22.50 -6.02 -5.51
C ASP A 171 -22.53 -7.54 -5.75
N LYS A 172 -21.87 -8.00 -6.80
CA LYS A 172 -21.69 -9.43 -7.03
C LYS A 172 -20.86 -10.09 -5.94
N LEU A 173 -19.76 -9.46 -5.51
CA LEU A 173 -18.91 -9.98 -4.45
C LEU A 173 -19.66 -10.14 -3.14
N ILE A 174 -20.46 -9.18 -2.70
CA ILE A 174 -21.22 -9.26 -1.46
C ILE A 174 -22.10 -10.53 -1.42
N ASN A 175 -22.65 -10.93 -2.55
CA ASN A 175 -23.57 -12.07 -2.63
C ASN A 175 -22.86 -13.44 -2.62
N ILE A 176 -21.58 -13.51 -2.99
CA ILE A 176 -20.85 -14.79 -3.09
C ILE A 176 -19.80 -14.99 -2.00
N LEU A 177 -19.42 -13.93 -1.28
CA LEU A 177 -18.38 -14.01 -0.27
C LEU A 177 -18.87 -14.67 1.04
N PRO A 178 -17.97 -15.37 1.77
CA PRO A 178 -18.27 -15.88 3.10
C PRO A 178 -18.71 -14.75 4.06
N LYS A 179 -19.56 -15.07 5.05
CA LYS A 179 -20.11 -14.09 6.02
C LYS A 179 -19.06 -13.23 6.74
N ASN A 180 -17.84 -13.74 6.91
CA ASN A 180 -16.75 -13.00 7.54
C ASN A 180 -15.90 -12.18 6.54
N THR A 181 -16.23 -12.21 5.24
CA THR A 181 -15.46 -11.55 4.17
C THR A 181 -16.26 -10.42 3.53
N LYS A 182 -15.64 -9.28 3.31
CA LYS A 182 -16.29 -8.12 2.66
C LYS A 182 -15.32 -7.43 1.70
N PRO A 183 -15.79 -6.92 0.56
CA PRO A 183 -15.01 -5.98 -0.25
C PRO A 183 -14.90 -4.64 0.47
N ALA A 184 -13.74 -3.97 0.35
CA ALA A 184 -13.56 -2.61 0.85
C ALA A 184 -14.23 -1.58 -0.07
N TYR A 185 -14.57 -0.45 0.50
CA TYR A 185 -15.03 0.75 -0.22
C TYR A 185 -14.45 2.01 0.43
N ASP A 186 -14.41 3.11 -0.30
CA ASP A 186 -13.88 4.37 0.20
C ASP A 186 -14.73 4.91 1.35
N GLY A 187 -14.11 5.14 2.50
CA GLY A 187 -14.80 5.54 3.73
C GLY A 187 -15.16 4.38 4.68
N LEU A 188 -14.85 3.11 4.33
CA LEU A 188 -15.04 1.99 5.25
C LEU A 188 -14.27 2.21 6.56
N THR A 189 -14.98 2.14 7.68
CA THR A 189 -14.40 2.23 9.02
C THR A 189 -14.45 0.88 9.72
N LEU A 190 -13.34 0.48 10.31
CA LEU A 190 -13.21 -0.75 11.10
C LEU A 190 -12.96 -0.39 12.57
N ASN A 191 -13.79 -0.91 13.47
CA ASN A 191 -13.63 -0.74 14.92
C ASN A 191 -12.98 -2.00 15.53
N PHE A 192 -11.93 -1.83 16.38
CA PHE A 192 -11.16 -2.94 16.97
C PHE A 192 -10.51 -2.60 18.31
#